data_cb27a68a742309c517e38d177b1e000d
#
_entry.id   cb27a68a742309c517e38d177b1e000d
#
_cell.length_a   1.000
_cell.length_b   1.000
_cell.length_c   1.000
_cell.angle_alpha   90.00
_cell.angle_beta   90.00
_cell.angle_gamma   90.00
#
_symmetry.space_group_name_H-M   'P 1'
#
loop_
_entity.id
_entity.type
_entity.pdbx_description
1 polymer ?
#
loop_
_entity_poly.entity_id
_entity_poly.type
_entity_poly.pdbx_seq_one_letter_code
_entity_poly.pdbx_strand_id
1 'polypeptide(L)'
;MIIEAAQVISNEAAWAGTNLMWLQSPGLAANVSPGQFLMVHCSAEGADPMFSRAFSYCRVDGDRFAILYSVVGRGTAWLSERQRGDLVRCYGPLGNGCRLPDEPGNLLLVGGGVGVAPLVALAERAVGLGHQVVAMMGARTEAHLLPAHHWPKEVEYVFVTEDGSAGPKGFVTHHLGKYQEWASKIYACGPNPMFQSLADVLRNNGRRQHPEILMEENMPCGWGMCYGCAVFTKHGVRLCCKDGPRFNLFDVF
;
A
#
# COMPACT_ATOMS: atom_id res chain seq x y z
N MET A 1 -15.37 -12.36 3.59
CA MET A 1 -14.04 -12.83 4.04
C MET A 1 -13.91 -14.29 3.67
N ILE A 2 -12.83 -14.62 2.99
CA ILE A 2 -12.49 -15.96 2.51
C ILE A 2 -11.23 -16.40 3.24
N ILE A 3 -11.11 -17.67 3.57
CA ILE A 3 -9.92 -18.26 4.19
C ILE A 3 -9.46 -19.40 3.27
N GLU A 4 -8.29 -19.25 2.68
CA GLU A 4 -7.74 -20.22 1.73
C GLU A 4 -6.23 -20.41 1.93
N ALA A 5 -5.72 -21.53 1.44
CA ALA A 5 -4.30 -21.75 1.24
C ALA A 5 -3.95 -21.29 -0.19
N ALA A 6 -3.31 -20.15 -0.33
CA ALA A 6 -2.88 -19.63 -1.61
C ALA A 6 -1.55 -20.27 -2.03
N GLN A 7 -1.43 -20.64 -3.30
CA GLN A 7 -0.20 -21.23 -3.83
C GLN A 7 0.77 -20.13 -4.26
N VAL A 8 2.02 -20.24 -3.84
CA VAL A 8 3.11 -19.36 -4.29
C VAL A 8 3.43 -19.65 -5.76
N ILE A 9 3.32 -18.62 -6.59
CA ILE A 9 3.67 -18.65 -8.02
C ILE A 9 5.10 -18.16 -8.24
N SER A 10 5.47 -17.08 -7.56
CA SER A 10 6.83 -16.56 -7.50
C SER A 10 7.05 -15.76 -6.23
N ASN A 11 8.30 -15.63 -5.82
CA ASN A 11 8.71 -14.83 -4.66
C ASN A 11 10.10 -14.26 -4.96
N GLU A 12 10.14 -13.07 -5.51
CA GLU A 12 11.35 -12.49 -6.09
C GLU A 12 11.67 -11.16 -5.42
N ALA A 13 12.95 -10.82 -5.36
CA ALA A 13 13.38 -9.53 -4.86
C ALA A 13 12.89 -8.42 -5.80
N ALA A 14 12.12 -7.49 -5.26
CA ALA A 14 11.75 -6.25 -5.95
C ALA A 14 12.84 -5.20 -5.82
N TRP A 15 13.41 -5.08 -4.61
CA TRP A 15 14.63 -4.32 -4.30
C TRP A 15 15.27 -4.87 -3.02
N ALA A 16 16.40 -4.30 -2.59
CA ALA A 16 17.15 -4.78 -1.43
C ALA A 16 16.27 -4.92 -0.17
N GLY A 17 16.13 -6.14 0.32
CA GLY A 17 15.34 -6.48 1.51
C GLY A 17 13.83 -6.43 1.33
N THR A 18 13.33 -6.33 0.10
CA THR A 18 11.88 -6.29 -0.20
C THR A 18 11.57 -7.23 -1.36
N ASN A 19 10.56 -8.06 -1.18
CA ASN A 19 10.12 -9.06 -2.14
C ASN A 19 8.73 -8.75 -2.69
N LEU A 20 8.53 -9.11 -3.96
CA LEU A 20 7.22 -9.21 -4.60
C LEU A 20 6.87 -10.69 -4.71
N MET A 21 5.81 -11.10 -4.02
CA MET A 21 5.31 -12.46 -4.05
C MET A 21 3.99 -12.53 -4.79
N TRP A 22 3.92 -13.38 -5.82
CA TRP A 22 2.68 -13.73 -6.49
C TRP A 22 2.10 -14.99 -5.89
N LEU A 23 0.80 -14.93 -5.61
CA LEU A 23 0.01 -15.98 -5.01
C LEU A 23 -1.21 -16.28 -5.88
N GLN A 24 -1.57 -17.55 -6.01
CA GLN A 24 -2.77 -17.99 -6.72
C GLN A 24 -3.82 -18.46 -5.72
N SER A 25 -4.97 -17.82 -5.75
CA SER A 25 -6.18 -18.18 -4.99
C SER A 25 -7.37 -17.45 -5.60
N PRO A 26 -8.22 -18.11 -6.37
CA PRO A 26 -9.36 -17.50 -7.05
C PRO A 26 -10.30 -16.76 -6.09
N GLY A 27 -10.54 -17.31 -4.91
CA GLY A 27 -11.42 -16.69 -3.92
C GLY A 27 -10.84 -15.39 -3.35
N LEU A 28 -9.54 -15.38 -3.01
CA LEU A 28 -8.88 -14.21 -2.46
C LEU A 28 -8.59 -13.13 -3.51
N ALA A 29 -8.48 -13.48 -4.79
CA ALA A 29 -8.32 -12.53 -5.88
C ALA A 29 -9.64 -11.91 -6.34
N ALA A 30 -10.76 -12.60 -6.07
CA ALA A 30 -12.08 -12.15 -6.51
C ALA A 30 -12.54 -10.90 -5.76
N ASN A 31 -13.07 -9.92 -6.51
CA ASN A 31 -13.72 -8.71 -5.96
C ASN A 31 -12.84 -7.85 -5.05
N VAL A 32 -11.52 -7.86 -5.26
CA VAL A 32 -10.59 -6.98 -4.55
C VAL A 32 -10.74 -5.55 -5.02
N SER A 33 -10.86 -4.62 -4.08
CA SER A 33 -10.78 -3.18 -4.35
C SER A 33 -9.39 -2.65 -3.96
N PRO A 34 -8.79 -1.76 -4.77
CA PRO A 34 -7.50 -1.15 -4.42
C PRO A 34 -7.51 -0.54 -3.02
N GLY A 35 -6.44 -0.71 -2.27
CA GLY A 35 -6.33 -0.27 -0.88
C GLY A 35 -6.85 -1.27 0.15
N GLN A 36 -7.50 -2.37 -0.25
CA GLN A 36 -7.77 -3.49 0.64
C GLN A 36 -6.50 -4.29 0.92
N PHE A 37 -6.55 -5.08 1.98
CA PHE A 37 -5.46 -5.93 2.43
C PHE A 37 -5.95 -7.37 2.70
N LEU A 38 -4.99 -8.26 2.93
CA LEU A 38 -5.24 -9.61 3.42
C LEU A 38 -4.31 -9.89 4.60
N MET A 39 -4.70 -10.87 5.40
CA MET A 39 -3.86 -11.40 6.46
C MET A 39 -3.19 -12.68 5.99
N VAL A 40 -1.89 -12.76 6.18
CA VAL A 40 -1.05 -13.90 5.78
C VAL A 40 -0.46 -14.56 7.03
N HIS A 41 -0.66 -15.86 7.16
CA HIS A 41 -0.04 -16.63 8.22
C HIS A 41 1.43 -16.92 7.86
N CYS A 42 2.34 -16.33 8.62
CA CYS A 42 3.77 -16.30 8.30
C CYS A 42 4.58 -17.23 9.22
N SER A 43 4.11 -18.47 9.40
CA SER A 43 4.81 -19.52 10.13
C SER A 43 4.31 -20.90 9.70
N ALA A 44 5.06 -21.94 10.04
CA ALA A 44 4.55 -23.31 9.97
C ALA A 44 3.39 -23.51 10.97
N GLU A 45 2.54 -24.51 10.74
CA GLU A 45 1.40 -24.79 11.60
C GLU A 45 1.85 -25.05 13.04
N GLY A 46 1.21 -24.34 13.99
CA GLY A 46 1.55 -24.43 15.41
C GLY A 46 2.87 -23.76 15.85
N ALA A 47 3.54 -23.02 14.92
CA ALA A 47 4.81 -22.37 15.19
C ALA A 47 4.69 -20.85 15.42
N ASP A 48 5.76 -20.27 15.92
CA ASP A 48 5.91 -18.82 16.09
C ASP A 48 6.42 -18.15 14.78
N PRO A 49 5.88 -17.02 14.37
CA PRO A 49 4.90 -16.16 15.05
C PRO A 49 3.45 -16.62 14.88
N MET A 50 2.71 -16.65 15.98
CA MET A 50 1.32 -17.10 16.02
C MET A 50 0.36 -16.20 15.26
N PHE A 51 0.56 -14.88 15.30
CA PHE A 51 -0.33 -13.94 14.60
C PHE A 51 0.03 -13.82 13.12
N SER A 52 -1.00 -13.65 12.29
CA SER A 52 -0.85 -13.30 10.87
C SER A 52 -0.29 -11.89 10.68
N ARG A 53 0.16 -11.59 9.47
CA ARG A 53 0.63 -10.25 9.05
C ARG A 53 -0.31 -9.70 8.00
N ALA A 54 -0.61 -8.40 8.10
CA ALA A 54 -1.38 -7.68 7.10
C ALA A 54 -0.49 -7.28 5.92
N PHE A 55 -0.94 -7.56 4.70
CA PHE A 55 -0.29 -7.09 3.48
C PHE A 55 -1.33 -6.51 2.54
N SER A 56 -1.02 -5.37 1.95
CA SER A 56 -1.87 -4.78 0.90
C SER A 56 -1.81 -5.63 -0.37
N TYR A 57 -2.94 -5.69 -1.08
CA TYR A 57 -2.92 -6.16 -2.46
C TYR A 57 -2.15 -5.16 -3.29
N CYS A 58 -1.00 -5.59 -3.82
CA CYS A 58 -0.16 -4.78 -4.70
C CYS A 58 -0.65 -4.84 -6.14
N ARG A 59 -1.08 -6.03 -6.59
CA ARG A 59 -1.65 -6.28 -7.93
C ARG A 59 -2.65 -7.41 -7.86
N VAL A 60 -3.58 -7.43 -8.82
CA VAL A 60 -4.53 -8.53 -9.02
C VAL A 60 -4.61 -8.82 -10.51
N ASP A 61 -4.44 -10.09 -10.90
CA ASP A 61 -4.50 -10.54 -12.29
C ASP A 61 -5.23 -11.89 -12.37
N GLY A 62 -6.48 -11.85 -12.80
CA GLY A 62 -7.34 -13.03 -12.88
C GLY A 62 -7.55 -13.70 -11.52
N ASP A 63 -7.04 -14.90 -11.36
CA ASP A 63 -7.11 -15.73 -10.14
C ASP A 63 -5.87 -15.59 -9.24
N ARG A 64 -4.99 -14.62 -9.57
CA ARG A 64 -3.73 -14.36 -8.86
C ARG A 64 -3.70 -12.97 -8.29
N PHE A 65 -2.93 -12.81 -7.22
CA PHE A 65 -2.63 -11.50 -6.64
C PHE A 65 -1.17 -11.45 -6.17
N ALA A 66 -0.66 -10.24 -6.04
CA ALA A 66 0.69 -10.01 -5.53
C ALA A 66 0.66 -9.21 -4.22
N ILE A 67 1.58 -9.53 -3.33
CA ILE A 67 1.94 -8.75 -2.16
C ILE A 67 3.39 -8.27 -2.28
N LEU A 68 3.63 -7.04 -1.85
CA LEU A 68 4.96 -6.46 -1.75
C LEU A 68 5.30 -6.30 -0.27
N TYR A 69 6.43 -6.83 0.18
CA TYR A 69 6.77 -6.83 1.60
C TYR A 69 8.26 -6.72 1.85
N SER A 70 8.62 -5.96 2.89
CA SER A 70 10.00 -5.89 3.38
C SER A 70 10.26 -6.98 4.42
N VAL A 71 11.46 -7.56 4.39
CA VAL A 71 11.91 -8.58 5.36
C VAL A 71 12.42 -7.84 6.61
N VAL A 72 11.55 -7.70 7.61
CA VAL A 72 11.83 -6.91 8.83
C VAL A 72 11.73 -7.70 10.12
N GLY A 73 11.34 -8.97 10.06
CA GLY A 73 11.19 -9.80 11.24
C GLY A 73 10.89 -11.26 10.91
N ARG A 74 10.71 -12.10 11.95
CA ARG A 74 10.59 -13.57 11.82
C ARG A 74 9.52 -14.01 10.81
N GLY A 75 8.34 -13.39 10.83
CA GLY A 75 7.26 -13.75 9.90
C GLY A 75 7.60 -13.43 8.45
N THR A 76 8.14 -12.24 8.17
CA THR A 76 8.54 -11.87 6.80
C THR A 76 9.82 -12.60 6.35
N ALA A 77 10.70 -13.00 7.28
CA ALA A 77 11.83 -13.89 6.99
C ALA A 77 11.32 -15.28 6.58
N TRP A 78 10.39 -15.87 7.35
CA TRP A 78 9.76 -17.14 6.96
C TRP A 78 9.08 -17.04 5.59
N LEU A 79 8.37 -15.93 5.31
CA LEU A 79 7.70 -15.71 4.04
C LEU A 79 8.70 -15.60 2.88
N SER A 80 9.87 -14.98 3.10
CA SER A 80 10.90 -14.83 2.06
C SER A 80 11.55 -16.15 1.63
N GLU A 81 11.42 -17.20 2.44
CA GLU A 81 11.92 -18.54 2.14
C GLU A 81 10.91 -19.38 1.33
N ARG A 82 9.69 -18.87 1.12
CA ARG A 82 8.65 -19.61 0.36
C ARG A 82 8.99 -19.67 -1.10
N GLN A 83 8.84 -20.86 -1.67
CA GLN A 83 9.17 -21.17 -3.05
C GLN A 83 7.91 -21.46 -3.86
N ARG A 84 8.04 -21.44 -5.17
CA ARG A 84 6.96 -21.82 -6.08
C ARG A 84 6.39 -23.20 -5.73
N GLY A 85 5.08 -23.25 -5.59
CA GLY A 85 4.35 -24.46 -5.21
C GLY A 85 4.05 -24.56 -3.72
N ASP A 86 4.74 -23.81 -2.85
CA ASP A 86 4.40 -23.74 -1.43
C ASP A 86 2.99 -23.19 -1.21
N LEU A 87 2.36 -23.59 -0.12
CA LEU A 87 1.05 -23.10 0.29
C LEU A 87 1.19 -22.15 1.47
N VAL A 88 0.54 -21.00 1.37
CA VAL A 88 0.51 -19.97 2.40
C VAL A 88 -0.94 -19.70 2.80
N ARG A 89 -1.28 -19.88 4.07
CA ARG A 89 -2.65 -19.62 4.56
C ARG A 89 -2.91 -18.12 4.62
N CYS A 90 -3.98 -17.70 3.96
CA CYS A 90 -4.39 -16.31 3.89
C CYS A 90 -5.88 -16.16 4.20
N TYR A 91 -6.29 -14.97 4.65
CA TYR A 91 -7.70 -14.60 4.73
C TYR A 91 -7.90 -13.14 4.34
N GLY A 92 -8.96 -12.87 3.58
CA GLY A 92 -9.27 -11.58 2.97
C GLY A 92 -10.42 -11.68 1.97
N PRO A 93 -10.61 -10.69 1.08
CA PRO A 93 -10.12 -9.32 1.24
C PRO A 93 -10.69 -8.66 2.50
N LEU A 94 -9.96 -7.74 3.09
CA LEU A 94 -10.29 -7.04 4.34
C LEU A 94 -10.15 -5.53 4.16
N GLY A 95 -10.80 -4.78 5.05
CA GLY A 95 -10.76 -3.32 5.08
C GLY A 95 -11.56 -2.65 3.97
N ASN A 96 -11.59 -1.32 4.03
CA ASN A 96 -12.30 -0.46 3.09
C ASN A 96 -11.32 0.04 2.03
N GLY A 97 -11.56 -0.32 0.76
CA GLY A 97 -10.75 0.12 -0.37
C GLY A 97 -10.82 1.63 -0.65
N CYS A 98 -9.95 2.11 -1.51
CA CYS A 98 -9.97 3.47 -2.02
C CYS A 98 -11.24 3.73 -2.83
N ARG A 99 -11.72 4.97 -2.78
CA ARG A 99 -12.81 5.44 -3.65
C ARG A 99 -12.22 6.32 -4.73
N LEU A 100 -12.24 5.84 -5.96
CA LEU A 100 -11.92 6.66 -7.12
C LEU A 100 -13.09 7.59 -7.45
N PRO A 101 -12.83 8.79 -7.97
CA PRO A 101 -13.90 9.65 -8.51
C PRO A 101 -14.65 8.95 -9.63
N ASP A 102 -15.95 9.22 -9.76
CA ASP A 102 -16.81 8.62 -10.81
C ASP A 102 -16.42 9.15 -12.20
N GLU A 103 -15.99 10.42 -12.27
CA GLU A 103 -15.55 11.05 -13.52
C GLU A 103 -14.03 11.01 -13.65
N PRO A 104 -13.48 10.76 -14.86
CA PRO A 104 -12.06 10.85 -15.12
C PRO A 104 -11.47 12.18 -14.67
N GLY A 105 -10.33 12.13 -14.02
CA GLY A 105 -9.66 13.31 -13.47
C GLY A 105 -8.20 13.03 -13.18
N ASN A 106 -7.53 14.00 -12.60
CA ASN A 106 -6.10 13.97 -12.32
C ASN A 106 -5.84 13.44 -10.91
N LEU A 107 -5.14 12.33 -10.79
CA LEU A 107 -4.87 11.67 -9.51
C LEU A 107 -3.38 11.72 -9.19
N LEU A 108 -3.05 12.19 -8.00
CA LEU A 108 -1.70 12.17 -7.46
C LEU A 108 -1.59 11.08 -6.40
N LEU A 109 -0.69 10.12 -6.63
CA LEU A 109 -0.34 9.08 -5.69
C LEU A 109 0.99 9.42 -5.03
N VAL A 110 1.04 9.51 -3.71
CA VAL A 110 2.24 9.84 -2.94
C VAL A 110 2.63 8.65 -2.09
N GLY A 111 3.77 8.03 -2.39
CA GLY A 111 4.22 6.82 -1.70
C GLY A 111 5.57 6.97 -1.03
N GLY A 112 5.76 6.25 0.09
CA GLY A 112 7.04 6.16 0.79
C GLY A 112 7.41 4.71 1.12
N GLY A 113 8.57 4.26 0.64
CA GLY A 113 9.05 2.90 0.89
C GLY A 113 8.07 1.82 0.42
N VAL A 114 7.81 0.79 1.27
CA VAL A 114 6.90 -0.31 0.94
C VAL A 114 5.42 0.12 0.82
N GLY A 115 5.07 1.30 1.34
CA GLY A 115 3.74 1.90 1.16
C GLY A 115 3.36 2.15 -0.31
N VAL A 116 4.27 1.98 -1.25
CA VAL A 116 3.99 1.93 -2.69
C VAL A 116 3.04 0.78 -3.07
N ALA A 117 3.02 -0.31 -2.30
CA ALA A 117 2.28 -1.54 -2.63
C ALA A 117 0.80 -1.31 -3.01
N PRO A 118 -0.05 -0.73 -2.16
CA PRO A 118 -1.46 -0.52 -2.50
C PRO A 118 -1.65 0.53 -3.60
N LEU A 119 -0.67 1.41 -3.82
CA LEU A 119 -0.75 2.46 -4.83
C LEU A 119 -0.57 1.93 -6.25
N VAL A 120 0.14 0.81 -6.44
CA VAL A 120 0.25 0.15 -7.76
C VAL A 120 -1.13 -0.36 -8.20
N ALA A 121 -1.83 -1.12 -7.34
CA ALA A 121 -3.19 -1.59 -7.65
C ALA A 121 -4.18 -0.43 -7.88
N LEU A 122 -4.03 0.67 -7.12
CA LEU A 122 -4.84 1.86 -7.30
C LEU A 122 -4.56 2.54 -8.65
N ALA A 123 -3.29 2.64 -9.06
CA ALA A 123 -2.89 3.19 -10.34
C ALA A 123 -3.45 2.38 -11.52
N GLU A 124 -3.34 1.04 -11.46
CA GLU A 124 -3.89 0.13 -12.47
C GLU A 124 -5.41 0.34 -12.64
N ARG A 125 -6.13 0.39 -11.53
CA ARG A 125 -7.57 0.61 -11.56
C ARG A 125 -7.94 2.01 -12.06
N ALA A 126 -7.20 3.05 -11.65
CA ALA A 126 -7.43 4.43 -12.06
C ALA A 126 -7.22 4.63 -13.56
N VAL A 127 -6.10 4.13 -14.09
CA VAL A 127 -5.81 4.16 -15.54
C VAL A 127 -6.90 3.42 -16.32
N GLY A 128 -7.32 2.23 -15.86
CA GLY A 128 -8.40 1.46 -16.48
C GLY A 128 -9.77 2.16 -16.48
N LEU A 129 -9.96 3.18 -15.63
CA LEU A 129 -11.14 4.05 -15.60
C LEU A 129 -10.93 5.39 -16.33
N GLY A 130 -9.80 5.59 -17.00
CA GLY A 130 -9.50 6.77 -17.80
C GLY A 130 -8.95 7.97 -17.00
N HIS A 131 -8.58 7.79 -15.74
CA HIS A 131 -7.90 8.85 -14.98
C HIS A 131 -6.47 9.06 -15.47
N GLN A 132 -6.00 10.30 -15.39
CA GLN A 132 -4.58 10.62 -15.51
C GLN A 132 -3.92 10.45 -14.14
N VAL A 133 -2.81 9.73 -14.10
CA VAL A 133 -2.16 9.35 -12.83
C VAL A 133 -0.71 9.80 -12.83
N VAL A 134 -0.33 10.54 -11.78
CA VAL A 134 1.06 10.80 -11.43
C VAL A 134 1.37 10.05 -10.12
N ALA A 135 2.42 9.23 -10.13
CA ALA A 135 2.90 8.50 -8.97
C ALA A 135 4.24 9.10 -8.50
N MET A 136 4.20 9.84 -7.41
CA MET A 136 5.39 10.40 -6.76
C MET A 136 5.85 9.50 -5.62
N MET A 137 7.03 8.89 -5.77
CA MET A 137 7.56 7.91 -4.83
C MET A 137 8.83 8.39 -4.15
N GLY A 138 8.82 8.35 -2.82
CA GLY A 138 9.96 8.67 -1.97
C GLY A 138 10.67 7.42 -1.47
N ALA A 139 12.00 7.42 -1.50
CA ALA A 139 12.84 6.39 -0.92
C ALA A 139 14.14 6.98 -0.35
N ARG A 140 14.85 6.21 0.49
CA ARG A 140 16.16 6.62 0.99
C ARG A 140 17.20 6.77 -0.12
N THR A 141 17.23 5.80 -1.04
CA THR A 141 18.15 5.76 -2.17
C THR A 141 17.45 5.14 -3.38
N GLU A 142 18.04 5.27 -4.57
CA GLU A 142 17.56 4.63 -5.80
C GLU A 142 17.34 3.12 -5.64
N ALA A 143 18.24 2.44 -4.91
CA ALA A 143 18.15 1.00 -4.66
C ALA A 143 16.91 0.57 -3.84
N HIS A 144 16.15 1.52 -3.28
CA HIS A 144 14.90 1.28 -2.52
C HIS A 144 13.64 1.74 -3.25
N LEU A 145 13.76 2.12 -4.52
CA LEU A 145 12.61 2.47 -5.36
C LEU A 145 12.05 1.23 -6.05
N LEU A 146 10.73 1.14 -6.11
CA LEU A 146 10.08 0.15 -6.97
C LEU A 146 10.38 0.51 -8.44
N PRO A 147 10.97 -0.40 -9.23
CA PRO A 147 11.28 -0.10 -10.63
C PRO A 147 10.07 0.30 -11.46
N ALA A 148 10.25 1.22 -12.39
CA ALA A 148 9.17 1.81 -13.19
C ALA A 148 8.36 0.77 -13.99
N HIS A 149 8.95 -0.37 -14.36
CA HIS A 149 8.25 -1.43 -15.09
C HIS A 149 7.15 -2.15 -14.28
N HIS A 150 7.09 -1.93 -12.96
CA HIS A 150 5.98 -2.40 -12.13
C HIS A 150 4.75 -1.48 -12.16
N TRP A 151 4.86 -0.31 -12.78
CA TRP A 151 3.74 0.63 -12.94
C TRP A 151 3.09 0.49 -14.32
N PRO A 152 1.79 0.80 -14.48
CA PRO A 152 1.19 0.98 -15.80
C PRO A 152 1.98 2.01 -16.62
N LYS A 153 2.12 1.77 -17.92
CA LYS A 153 2.90 2.65 -18.82
C LYS A 153 2.33 4.06 -18.96
N GLU A 154 1.04 4.20 -18.69
CA GLU A 154 0.28 5.45 -18.73
C GLU A 154 0.53 6.34 -17.50
N VAL A 155 1.15 5.81 -16.44
CA VAL A 155 1.44 6.55 -15.22
C VAL A 155 2.72 7.36 -15.40
N GLU A 156 2.65 8.66 -15.13
CA GLU A 156 3.85 9.49 -14.95
C GLU A 156 4.50 9.10 -13.61
N TYR A 157 5.66 8.45 -13.67
CA TYR A 157 6.38 8.00 -12.49
C TYR A 157 7.48 9.00 -12.13
N VAL A 158 7.34 9.63 -10.98
CA VAL A 158 8.27 10.61 -10.41
C VAL A 158 8.87 10.06 -9.13
N PHE A 159 10.16 10.06 -9.01
CA PHE A 159 10.86 9.59 -7.82
C PHE A 159 11.69 10.70 -7.17
N VAL A 160 11.80 10.61 -5.85
CA VAL A 160 12.57 11.52 -4.99
C VAL A 160 13.36 10.66 -4.01
N THR A 161 14.67 10.89 -3.89
CA THR A 161 15.49 10.14 -2.93
C THR A 161 16.13 11.05 -1.90
N GLU A 162 16.21 10.57 -0.65
CA GLU A 162 16.76 11.37 0.45
C GLU A 162 18.22 11.74 0.21
N ASP A 163 18.99 10.85 -0.43
CA ASP A 163 20.41 11.05 -0.76
C ASP A 163 20.65 11.76 -2.11
N GLY A 164 19.62 11.84 -2.97
CA GLY A 164 19.72 12.40 -4.32
C GLY A 164 20.31 11.42 -5.36
N SER A 165 20.36 10.12 -5.07
CA SER A 165 20.84 9.10 -6.01
C SER A 165 19.93 8.93 -7.22
N ALA A 166 18.64 9.26 -7.09
CA ALA A 166 17.70 9.31 -8.20
C ALA A 166 16.66 10.43 -7.98
N GLY A 167 16.44 11.25 -8.99
CA GLY A 167 15.56 12.40 -8.94
C GLY A 167 16.03 13.50 -7.98
N PRO A 168 15.14 14.43 -7.59
CA PRO A 168 15.44 15.46 -6.61
C PRO A 168 15.85 14.87 -5.26
N LYS A 169 16.78 15.52 -4.56
CA LYS A 169 17.21 15.16 -3.22
C LYS A 169 16.20 15.64 -2.17
N GLY A 170 15.84 14.77 -1.22
CA GLY A 170 14.99 15.09 -0.07
C GLY A 170 13.79 14.19 0.09
N PHE A 171 12.77 14.68 0.80
CA PHE A 171 11.52 13.94 1.03
C PHE A 171 10.48 14.24 -0.05
N VAL A 172 9.75 13.24 -0.48
CA VAL A 172 8.73 13.35 -1.55
C VAL A 172 7.70 14.45 -1.28
N THR A 173 7.34 14.67 -0.02
CA THR A 173 6.38 15.70 0.41
C THR A 173 6.84 17.12 0.14
N HIS A 174 8.15 17.36 0.05
CA HIS A 174 8.71 18.69 -0.26
C HIS A 174 8.74 19.00 -1.77
N HIS A 175 8.47 18.00 -2.60
CA HIS A 175 8.54 18.12 -4.06
C HIS A 175 7.17 18.03 -4.75
N LEU A 176 6.07 18.15 -4.01
CA LEU A 176 4.71 18.06 -4.57
C LEU A 176 4.44 19.18 -5.59
N GLY A 177 4.91 20.42 -5.34
CA GLY A 177 4.90 21.56 -6.26
C GLY A 177 3.65 21.62 -7.15
N LYS A 178 3.86 21.70 -8.48
CA LYS A 178 2.79 21.74 -9.48
C LYS A 178 1.85 20.53 -9.47
N TYR A 179 2.31 19.37 -9.01
CA TYR A 179 1.51 18.14 -9.02
C TYR A 179 0.34 18.22 -8.04
N GLN A 180 0.51 18.84 -6.89
CA GLN A 180 -0.60 19.03 -5.96
C GLN A 180 -1.67 19.98 -6.50
N GLU A 181 -1.28 20.97 -7.30
CA GLU A 181 -2.22 21.92 -7.93
C GLU A 181 -2.96 21.25 -9.09
N TRP A 182 -2.25 20.44 -9.86
CA TRP A 182 -2.78 19.68 -11.00
C TRP A 182 -3.78 18.61 -10.57
N ALA A 183 -3.56 17.94 -9.44
CA ALA A 183 -4.37 16.80 -9.02
C ALA A 183 -5.76 17.22 -8.52
N SER A 184 -6.79 16.57 -8.97
CA SER A 184 -8.16 16.67 -8.41
C SER A 184 -8.32 15.87 -7.12
N LYS A 185 -7.57 14.77 -6.97
CA LYS A 185 -7.57 13.92 -5.77
C LYS A 185 -6.15 13.43 -5.46
N ILE A 186 -5.84 13.33 -4.17
CA ILE A 186 -4.56 12.81 -3.67
C ILE A 186 -4.81 11.55 -2.84
N TYR A 187 -4.00 10.53 -3.09
CA TYR A 187 -3.91 9.31 -2.30
C TYR A 187 -2.48 9.17 -1.80
N ALA A 188 -2.29 8.73 -0.56
CA ALA A 188 -0.95 8.51 -0.05
C ALA A 188 -0.87 7.23 0.78
N CYS A 189 0.30 6.57 0.75
CA CYS A 189 0.64 5.46 1.61
C CYS A 189 2.12 5.48 1.96
N GLY A 190 2.43 5.34 3.25
CA GLY A 190 3.80 5.40 3.75
C GLY A 190 3.85 5.61 5.27
N PRO A 191 5.01 5.95 5.81
CA PRO A 191 5.19 6.10 7.25
C PRO A 191 4.49 7.35 7.82
N ASN A 192 4.11 7.31 9.10
CA ASN A 192 3.44 8.43 9.79
C ASN A 192 4.14 9.79 9.66
N PRO A 193 5.49 9.91 9.71
CA PRO A 193 6.15 11.19 9.46
C PRO A 193 5.90 11.76 8.06
N MET A 194 5.74 10.90 7.03
CA MET A 194 5.38 11.34 5.68
C MET A 194 3.96 11.92 5.66
N PHE A 195 3.00 11.28 6.34
CA PHE A 195 1.63 11.80 6.44
C PHE A 195 1.58 13.13 7.16
N GLN A 196 2.31 13.29 8.27
CA GLN A 196 2.40 14.57 8.99
C GLN A 196 2.94 15.67 8.08
N SER A 197 4.07 15.42 7.41
CA SER A 197 4.68 16.36 6.46
C SER A 197 3.73 16.70 5.30
N LEU A 198 3.01 15.69 4.78
CA LEU A 198 2.01 15.89 3.72
C LEU A 198 0.87 16.80 4.20
N ALA A 199 0.36 16.57 5.41
CA ALA A 199 -0.69 17.40 6.00
C ALA A 199 -0.24 18.86 6.14
N ASP A 200 0.98 19.09 6.65
CA ASP A 200 1.52 20.44 6.83
C ASP A 200 1.71 21.17 5.50
N VAL A 201 2.27 20.50 4.49
CA VAL A 201 2.44 21.08 3.15
C VAL A 201 1.11 21.47 2.52
N LEU A 202 0.10 20.58 2.59
CA LEU A 202 -1.21 20.83 1.99
C LEU A 202 -2.00 21.93 2.72
N ARG A 203 -1.90 22.03 4.05
CA ARG A 203 -2.51 23.13 4.83
C ARG A 203 -1.88 24.48 4.49
N ASN A 204 -0.56 24.53 4.44
CA ASN A 204 0.17 25.78 4.16
C ASN A 204 -0.13 26.31 2.76
N ASN A 205 -0.44 25.44 1.80
CA ASN A 205 -0.83 25.81 0.45
C ASN A 205 -2.33 26.10 0.27
N GLY A 206 -3.08 26.18 1.38
CA GLY A 206 -4.52 26.51 1.39
C GLY A 206 -5.41 25.46 0.71
N ARG A 207 -4.91 24.24 0.53
CA ARG A 207 -5.65 23.17 -0.15
C ARG A 207 -6.76 22.65 0.74
N ARG A 208 -8.00 22.74 0.26
CA ARG A 208 -9.20 22.25 0.96
C ARG A 208 -9.60 20.83 0.57
N GLN A 209 -8.89 20.18 -0.36
CA GLN A 209 -9.19 18.82 -0.75
C GLN A 209 -8.89 17.86 0.40
N HIS A 210 -9.66 16.79 0.46
CA HIS A 210 -9.53 15.72 1.47
C HIS A 210 -8.66 14.59 0.92
N PRO A 211 -7.32 14.60 1.12
CA PRO A 211 -6.46 13.52 0.67
C PRO A 211 -6.84 12.23 1.41
N GLU A 212 -6.88 11.13 0.69
CA GLU A 212 -7.04 9.81 1.29
C GLU A 212 -5.68 9.21 1.57
N ILE A 213 -5.51 8.66 2.77
CA ILE A 213 -4.31 7.93 3.16
C ILE A 213 -4.67 6.47 3.45
N LEU A 214 -3.73 5.59 3.17
CA LEU A 214 -3.79 4.18 3.53
C LEU A 214 -2.86 3.97 4.72
N MET A 215 -3.47 3.78 5.90
CA MET A 215 -2.73 3.58 7.15
C MET A 215 -2.23 2.15 7.26
N GLU A 216 -0.99 2.00 7.72
CA GLU A 216 -0.38 0.73 8.05
C GLU A 216 -0.21 0.63 9.57
N GLU A 217 -0.92 -0.33 10.19
CA GLU A 217 -0.90 -0.55 11.62
C GLU A 217 -0.64 -2.03 11.94
N ASN A 218 -0.19 -2.30 13.15
CA ASN A 218 -0.08 -3.67 13.62
C ASN A 218 -1.47 -4.29 13.77
N MET A 219 -1.78 -5.29 12.96
CA MET A 219 -3.11 -5.91 12.88
C MET A 219 -3.07 -7.39 13.32
N PRO A 220 -3.13 -7.72 14.62
CA PRO A 220 -3.10 -9.13 15.04
C PRO A 220 -4.29 -9.94 14.55
N CYS A 221 -5.50 -9.39 14.51
CA CYS A 221 -6.71 -10.10 14.10
C CYS A 221 -7.23 -9.75 12.70
N GLY A 222 -7.02 -8.55 12.19
CA GLY A 222 -7.47 -8.11 10.87
C GLY A 222 -8.96 -7.77 10.72
N TRP A 223 -9.82 -7.97 11.72
CA TRP A 223 -11.29 -7.82 11.64
C TRP A 223 -11.97 -7.12 12.82
N GLY A 224 -11.22 -6.33 13.59
CA GLY A 224 -11.82 -5.43 14.57
C GLY A 224 -12.07 -5.99 15.96
N MET A 225 -11.51 -7.16 16.31
CA MET A 225 -11.75 -7.77 17.62
C MET A 225 -10.74 -7.36 18.71
N CYS A 226 -9.44 -7.28 18.35
CA CYS A 226 -8.36 -7.15 19.33
C CYS A 226 -7.99 -5.72 19.69
N TYR A 227 -8.46 -4.74 18.93
CA TYR A 227 -8.14 -3.29 19.08
C TYR A 227 -6.64 -2.96 18.91
N GLY A 228 -5.80 -3.90 18.47
CA GLY A 228 -4.36 -3.69 18.27
C GLY A 228 -4.00 -2.68 17.17
N CYS A 229 -4.94 -2.38 16.26
CA CYS A 229 -4.76 -1.44 15.16
C CYS A 229 -5.57 -0.14 15.35
N ALA A 230 -5.71 0.31 16.60
CA ALA A 230 -6.46 1.52 16.92
C ALA A 230 -5.74 2.77 16.40
N VAL A 231 -6.47 3.61 15.65
CA VAL A 231 -6.04 4.92 15.13
C VAL A 231 -6.87 6.00 15.81
N PHE A 232 -6.21 7.02 16.34
CA PHE A 232 -6.86 8.18 16.90
C PHE A 232 -7.20 9.16 15.80
N THR A 233 -8.48 9.52 15.68
CA THR A 233 -8.96 10.48 14.69
C THR A 233 -9.71 11.62 15.38
N LYS A 234 -9.98 12.70 14.65
CA LYS A 234 -10.85 13.78 15.13
C LYS A 234 -12.26 13.32 15.53
N HIS A 235 -12.69 12.16 15.02
CA HIS A 235 -14.00 11.56 15.26
C HIS A 235 -13.93 10.42 16.29
N GLY A 236 -12.88 10.36 17.11
CA GLY A 236 -12.62 9.32 18.08
C GLY A 236 -11.79 8.17 17.54
N VAL A 237 -11.69 7.10 18.33
CA VAL A 237 -10.90 5.90 17.96
C VAL A 237 -11.56 5.15 16.81
N ARG A 238 -10.74 4.76 15.84
CA ARG A 238 -11.11 3.91 14.71
C ARG A 238 -10.17 2.71 14.64
N LEU A 239 -10.62 1.62 14.07
CA LEU A 239 -9.80 0.42 13.89
C LEU A 239 -9.33 0.34 12.44
N CYS A 240 -8.02 0.40 12.22
CA CYS A 240 -7.45 0.40 10.87
C CYS A 240 -7.95 -0.80 10.04
N CYS A 241 -8.07 -1.97 10.65
CA CYS A 241 -8.52 -3.19 9.95
C CYS A 241 -10.02 -3.21 9.60
N LYS A 242 -10.87 -2.43 10.31
CA LYS A 242 -12.33 -2.47 10.14
C LYS A 242 -12.87 -1.17 9.53
N ASP A 243 -12.46 -0.02 10.08
CA ASP A 243 -12.90 1.30 9.65
C ASP A 243 -12.02 1.87 8.53
N GLY A 244 -10.75 1.43 8.46
CA GLY A 244 -9.74 1.73 7.45
C GLY A 244 -9.53 0.57 6.47
N PRO A 245 -8.33 0.42 5.89
CA PRO A 245 -7.12 1.21 6.11
C PRO A 245 -7.17 2.62 5.51
N ARG A 246 -8.18 2.93 4.69
CA ARG A 246 -8.38 4.23 4.10
C ARG A 246 -8.99 5.22 5.12
N PHE A 247 -8.28 6.33 5.32
CA PHE A 247 -8.72 7.46 6.14
C PHE A 247 -8.56 8.78 5.38
N ASN A 248 -9.26 9.82 5.84
CA ASN A 248 -8.94 11.17 5.42
C ASN A 248 -7.67 11.63 6.17
N LEU A 249 -6.71 12.19 5.46
CA LEU A 249 -5.45 12.67 6.04
C LEU A 249 -5.69 13.63 7.20
N PHE A 250 -6.60 14.60 7.02
CA PHE A 250 -6.85 15.64 8.02
C PHE A 250 -7.70 15.18 9.19
N ASP A 251 -8.25 13.97 9.17
CA ASP A 251 -8.94 13.40 10.33
C ASP A 251 -7.96 12.72 11.29
N VAL A 252 -6.76 12.36 10.81
CA VAL A 252 -5.74 11.64 11.57
C VAL A 252 -4.57 12.54 11.96
N PHE A 253 -4.16 13.44 11.06
CA PHE A 253 -2.99 14.32 11.21
C PHE A 253 -3.34 15.80 11.20
#